data_6260dbc9d72dbc78779fd0358c64c888
#
_entry.id   6260dbc9d72dbc78779fd0358c64c888
#
_cell.length_a   1.000
_cell.length_b   1.000
_cell.length_c   1.000
_cell.angle_alpha   90.00
_cell.angle_beta   90.00
_cell.angle_gamma   90.00
#
_symmetry.space_group_name_H-M   'P 1'
#
loop_
_entity.id
_entity.type
_entity.pdbx_description
1 polymer ?
#
loop_
_entity_poly.entity_id
_entity_poly.type
_entity_poly.pdbx_seq_one_letter_code
_entity_poly.pdbx_strand_id
1 'polypeptide(L)'
;GLGDVYKRQDDCLPGTPTMLKWKTQADNDSLYNTPPCYGIYICGKVFKWLKKMGGLSVMKERNEEKAKILYDFLDQSKLFKGTVRKEDRSLMNVPFVTGDAELDAKFVKEATAAGFVNLKGHRTVGGMRASIYNAMPKEGVEKLVEFMKKFEEENA
;
A
#
# COMPACT_ATOMS: atom_id res chain seq x y z
N GLY A 1 5.21 -17.33 -16.78
CA GLY A 1 4.32 -18.40 -16.37
C GLY A 1 5.06 -19.69 -16.03
N LEU A 2 4.37 -20.68 -15.50
CA LEU A 2 4.95 -21.99 -15.11
C LEU A 2 5.74 -22.66 -16.26
N GLY A 3 5.34 -22.46 -17.52
CA GLY A 3 6.05 -22.99 -18.68
C GLY A 3 7.48 -22.46 -18.87
N ASP A 4 7.77 -21.24 -18.47
CA ASP A 4 9.12 -20.67 -18.55
C ASP A 4 10.04 -21.24 -17.48
N VAL A 5 9.51 -21.59 -16.31
CA VAL A 5 10.26 -22.20 -15.22
C VAL A 5 10.81 -23.58 -15.66
N TYR A 6 9.97 -24.41 -16.27
CA TYR A 6 10.39 -25.73 -16.76
C TYR A 6 11.43 -25.67 -17.87
N LYS A 7 11.33 -24.68 -18.76
CA LYS A 7 12.25 -24.54 -19.90
C LYS A 7 13.62 -23.97 -19.50
N ARG A 8 13.72 -23.31 -18.34
CA ARG A 8 14.94 -22.60 -17.90
C ARG A 8 15.58 -23.15 -16.64
N GLN A 9 15.18 -24.35 -16.19
CA GLN A 9 15.70 -24.95 -14.95
C GLN A 9 17.21 -25.14 -14.93
N ASP A 10 17.82 -25.44 -16.07
CA ASP A 10 19.26 -25.62 -16.23
C ASP A 10 19.99 -24.39 -16.80
N ASP A 11 19.23 -23.38 -17.24
CA ASP A 11 19.77 -22.16 -17.84
C ASP A 11 19.99 -21.08 -16.74
N CYS A 12 21.13 -21.20 -16.07
CA CYS A 12 21.52 -20.22 -15.07
C CYS A 12 22.95 -19.72 -15.33
N LEU A 13 23.21 -18.45 -14.98
CA LEU A 13 24.54 -17.86 -15.13
C LEU A 13 25.58 -18.63 -14.30
N PRO A 14 26.83 -18.75 -14.80
CA PRO A 14 27.93 -19.29 -14.00
C PRO A 14 28.06 -18.52 -12.68
N GLY A 15 28.23 -19.23 -11.58
CA GLY A 15 28.33 -18.64 -10.25
C GLY A 15 26.99 -18.34 -9.57
N THR A 16 25.84 -18.64 -10.21
CA THR A 16 24.53 -18.51 -9.56
C THR A 16 24.48 -19.33 -8.25
N PRO A 17 24.18 -18.70 -7.11
CA PRO A 17 24.06 -19.41 -5.83
C PRO A 17 23.02 -20.53 -5.88
N THR A 18 23.25 -21.60 -5.15
CA THR A 18 22.40 -22.80 -5.13
C THR A 18 20.91 -22.48 -4.90
N MET A 19 20.61 -21.59 -3.95
CA MET A 19 19.23 -21.21 -3.61
C MET A 19 18.51 -20.42 -4.71
N LEU A 20 19.25 -19.78 -5.61
CA LEU A 20 18.70 -18.99 -6.71
C LEU A 20 18.56 -19.80 -8.02
N LYS A 21 18.93 -21.08 -8.00
CA LYS A 21 18.73 -21.98 -9.15
C LYS A 21 17.33 -22.58 -9.12
N TRP A 22 16.57 -22.37 -10.17
CA TRP A 22 15.23 -22.98 -10.30
C TRP A 22 15.27 -24.51 -10.21
N LYS A 23 16.30 -25.13 -10.81
CA LYS A 23 16.49 -26.59 -10.75
C LYS A 23 16.58 -27.10 -9.30
N THR A 24 17.31 -26.41 -8.43
CA THR A 24 17.41 -26.77 -7.00
C THR A 24 16.03 -26.83 -6.35
N GLN A 25 15.16 -25.86 -6.65
CA GLN A 25 13.81 -25.83 -6.10
C GLN A 25 12.90 -26.89 -6.73
N ALA A 26 13.01 -27.09 -8.04
CA ALA A 26 12.20 -28.07 -8.76
C ALA A 26 12.51 -29.52 -8.35
N ASP A 27 13.77 -29.87 -8.25
CA ASP A 27 14.23 -31.23 -7.88
C ASP A 27 13.89 -31.58 -6.42
N ASN A 28 13.53 -30.61 -5.61
CA ASN A 28 13.20 -30.78 -4.19
C ASN A 28 11.75 -30.37 -3.85
N ASP A 29 10.84 -30.30 -4.84
CA ASP A 29 9.43 -29.92 -4.64
C ASP A 29 9.25 -28.61 -3.87
N SER A 30 10.16 -27.63 -4.07
CA SER A 30 10.25 -26.38 -3.32
C SER A 30 10.52 -26.54 -1.81
N LEU A 31 11.04 -27.70 -1.40
CA LEU A 31 11.36 -28.03 0.00
C LEU A 31 12.87 -28.22 0.22
N TYR A 32 13.71 -27.60 -0.61
CA TYR A 32 15.17 -27.65 -0.42
C TYR A 32 15.60 -27.13 0.97
N ASN A 33 14.83 -26.20 1.52
CA ASN A 33 14.92 -25.75 2.90
C ASN A 33 13.54 -25.75 3.56
N THR A 34 13.50 -25.68 4.87
CA THR A 34 12.24 -25.60 5.64
C THR A 34 11.40 -24.42 5.19
N PRO A 35 10.14 -24.63 4.78
CA PRO A 35 9.27 -23.54 4.35
C PRO A 35 8.91 -22.62 5.53
N PRO A 36 8.57 -21.33 5.29
CA PRO A 36 8.15 -20.39 6.32
C PRO A 36 6.70 -20.68 6.76
N CYS A 37 6.48 -21.78 7.48
CA CYS A 37 5.16 -22.32 7.83
C CYS A 37 4.25 -21.29 8.47
N TYR A 38 4.75 -20.46 9.39
CA TYR A 38 3.96 -19.44 10.06
C TYR A 38 3.45 -18.37 9.05
N GLY A 39 4.32 -17.88 8.18
CA GLY A 39 3.94 -16.93 7.12
C GLY A 39 2.88 -17.50 6.20
N ILE A 40 3.05 -18.75 5.75
CA ILE A 40 2.07 -19.46 4.91
C ILE A 40 0.72 -19.60 5.63
N TYR A 41 0.73 -19.97 6.91
CA TYR A 41 -0.47 -20.07 7.72
C TYR A 41 -1.23 -18.75 7.83
N ILE A 42 -0.52 -17.65 8.12
CA ILE A 42 -1.13 -16.31 8.23
C ILE A 42 -1.68 -15.85 6.86
N CYS A 43 -0.93 -16.04 5.77
CA CYS A 43 -1.44 -15.76 4.41
C CYS A 43 -2.73 -16.54 4.14
N GLY A 44 -2.78 -17.81 4.51
CA GLY A 44 -3.98 -18.63 4.39
C GLY A 44 -5.18 -18.07 5.16
N LYS A 45 -4.96 -17.48 6.35
CA LYS A 45 -6.01 -16.77 7.11
C LYS A 45 -6.50 -15.53 6.38
N VAL A 46 -5.58 -14.72 5.84
CA VAL A 46 -5.92 -13.51 5.06
C VAL A 46 -6.72 -13.88 3.82
N PHE A 47 -6.34 -14.92 3.08
CA PHE A 47 -7.09 -15.38 1.90
C PHE A 47 -8.50 -15.87 2.26
N LYS A 48 -8.66 -16.58 3.37
CA LYS A 48 -9.99 -16.98 3.87
C LYS A 48 -10.84 -15.77 4.25
N TRP A 49 -10.24 -14.76 4.88
CA TRP A 49 -10.91 -13.49 5.18
C TRP A 49 -11.35 -12.77 3.92
N LEU A 50 -10.46 -12.59 2.92
CA LEU A 50 -10.81 -11.98 1.63
C LEU A 50 -11.97 -12.71 0.93
N LYS A 51 -11.93 -14.05 0.93
CA LYS A 51 -13.01 -14.87 0.36
C LYS A 51 -14.35 -14.65 1.09
N LYS A 52 -14.31 -14.59 2.44
CA LYS A 52 -15.48 -14.31 3.27
C LYS A 52 -16.06 -12.90 3.03
N MET A 53 -15.20 -11.93 2.71
CA MET A 53 -15.61 -10.55 2.40
C MET A 53 -16.24 -10.38 1.02
N GLY A 54 -16.35 -11.43 0.21
CA GLY A 54 -16.94 -11.41 -1.13
C GLY A 54 -15.93 -11.53 -2.27
N GLY A 55 -14.65 -11.81 -1.95
CA GLY A 55 -13.59 -12.03 -2.92
C GLY A 55 -12.96 -10.77 -3.47
N LEU A 56 -12.20 -10.92 -4.55
CA LEU A 56 -11.37 -9.84 -5.10
C LEU A 56 -12.18 -8.72 -5.75
N SER A 57 -13.32 -9.03 -6.39
CA SER A 57 -14.18 -8.01 -7.01
C SER A 57 -14.75 -7.05 -5.98
N VAL A 58 -15.31 -7.57 -4.90
CA VAL A 58 -15.86 -6.74 -3.80
C VAL A 58 -14.75 -5.94 -3.12
N MET A 59 -13.56 -6.55 -2.93
CA MET A 59 -12.43 -5.83 -2.36
C MET A 59 -11.93 -4.69 -3.27
N LYS A 60 -11.94 -4.90 -4.60
CA LYS A 60 -11.62 -3.89 -5.59
C LYS A 60 -12.58 -2.69 -5.47
N GLU A 61 -13.88 -2.95 -5.51
CA GLU A 61 -14.91 -1.90 -5.39
C GLU A 61 -14.73 -1.07 -4.11
N ARG A 62 -14.52 -1.72 -2.96
CA ARG A 62 -14.25 -1.05 -1.68
C ARG A 62 -12.98 -0.19 -1.72
N ASN A 63 -11.93 -0.66 -2.36
CA ASN A 63 -10.68 0.08 -2.46
C ASN A 63 -10.81 1.27 -3.41
N GLU A 64 -11.53 1.11 -4.53
CA GLU A 64 -11.84 2.20 -5.45
C GLU A 64 -12.67 3.28 -4.77
N GLU A 65 -13.70 2.91 -4.00
CA GLU A 65 -14.52 3.84 -3.24
C GLU A 65 -13.70 4.63 -2.21
N LYS A 66 -12.88 3.95 -1.40
CA LYS A 66 -12.01 4.61 -0.42
C LYS A 66 -11.01 5.58 -1.07
N ALA A 67 -10.33 5.13 -2.12
CA ALA A 67 -9.36 5.93 -2.82
C ALA A 67 -10.02 7.16 -3.47
N LYS A 68 -11.21 6.99 -4.05
CA LYS A 68 -11.98 8.08 -4.64
C LYS A 68 -12.29 9.19 -3.64
N ILE A 69 -12.72 8.86 -2.42
CA ILE A 69 -13.01 9.85 -1.38
C ILE A 69 -11.79 10.75 -1.12
N LEU A 70 -10.61 10.16 -0.96
CA LEU A 70 -9.39 10.91 -0.67
C LEU A 70 -8.89 11.69 -1.90
N TYR A 71 -8.87 11.07 -3.08
CA TYR A 71 -8.40 11.74 -4.30
C TYR A 71 -9.34 12.84 -4.78
N ASP A 72 -10.65 12.69 -4.65
CA ASP A 72 -11.61 13.75 -4.98
C ASP A 72 -11.37 14.99 -4.11
N PHE A 73 -11.06 14.80 -2.84
CA PHE A 73 -10.68 15.90 -1.96
C PHE A 73 -9.35 16.54 -2.38
N LEU A 74 -8.30 15.73 -2.60
CA LEU A 74 -6.98 16.24 -2.99
C LEU A 74 -7.01 17.01 -4.32
N ASP A 75 -7.86 16.60 -5.26
CA ASP A 75 -8.01 17.26 -6.56
C ASP A 75 -8.73 18.62 -6.47
N GLN A 76 -9.47 18.87 -5.39
CA GLN A 76 -10.21 20.11 -5.16
C GLN A 76 -9.58 21.01 -4.10
N SER A 77 -8.71 20.47 -3.26
CA SER A 77 -8.05 21.19 -2.16
C SER A 77 -7.15 22.30 -2.69
N LYS A 78 -7.18 23.45 -2.02
CA LYS A 78 -6.29 24.59 -2.28
C LYS A 78 -4.93 24.40 -1.60
N LEU A 79 -4.91 23.68 -0.49
CA LEU A 79 -3.73 23.48 0.34
C LEU A 79 -3.03 22.15 0.01
N PHE A 80 -3.76 21.02 -0.01
CA PHE A 80 -3.18 19.71 -0.21
C PHE A 80 -3.12 19.33 -1.68
N LYS A 81 -1.99 18.75 -2.11
CA LYS A 81 -1.77 18.32 -3.50
C LYS A 81 -1.28 16.87 -3.55
N GLY A 82 -1.94 16.05 -4.33
CA GLY A 82 -1.44 14.72 -4.67
C GLY A 82 -0.15 14.82 -5.51
N THR A 83 0.85 14.00 -5.19
CA THR A 83 2.16 14.04 -5.87
C THR A 83 2.25 13.11 -7.08
N VAL A 84 1.23 12.27 -7.31
CA VAL A 84 1.22 11.25 -8.37
C VAL A 84 0.24 11.63 -9.47
N ARG A 85 0.65 11.44 -10.73
CA ARG A 85 -0.22 11.66 -11.90
C ARG A 85 -1.47 10.78 -11.79
N LYS A 86 -2.61 11.24 -12.31
CA LYS A 86 -3.91 10.57 -12.15
C LYS A 86 -3.91 9.12 -12.63
N GLU A 87 -3.26 8.86 -13.76
CA GLU A 87 -3.15 7.54 -14.37
C GLU A 87 -2.30 6.53 -13.59
N ASP A 88 -1.41 7.03 -12.70
CA ASP A 88 -0.47 6.22 -11.92
C ASP A 88 -0.87 6.11 -10.43
N ARG A 89 -2.04 6.59 -10.05
CA ARG A 89 -2.51 6.64 -8.66
C ARG A 89 -2.72 5.25 -8.07
N SER A 90 -2.13 5.01 -6.90
CA SER A 90 -2.35 3.79 -6.13
C SER A 90 -3.66 3.87 -5.34
N LEU A 91 -4.40 2.75 -5.27
CA LEU A 91 -5.56 2.62 -4.39
C LEU A 91 -5.17 2.32 -2.93
N MET A 92 -3.88 2.07 -2.65
CA MET A 92 -3.38 1.62 -1.35
C MET A 92 -2.55 2.67 -0.62
N ASN A 93 -1.69 3.40 -1.33
CA ASN A 93 -0.83 4.43 -0.79
C ASN A 93 -1.07 5.74 -1.52
N VAL A 94 -1.54 6.73 -0.81
CA VAL A 94 -1.86 8.05 -1.35
C VAL A 94 -0.87 9.06 -0.79
N PRO A 95 0.20 9.41 -1.54
CA PRO A 95 1.14 10.46 -1.13
C PRO A 95 0.58 11.84 -1.48
N PHE A 96 0.79 12.80 -0.58
CA PHE A 96 0.38 14.19 -0.76
C PHE A 96 1.27 15.15 0.03
N VAL A 97 1.23 16.42 -0.32
CA VAL A 97 2.01 17.50 0.29
C VAL A 97 1.16 18.76 0.40
N THR A 98 1.56 19.73 1.23
CA THR A 98 1.04 21.11 1.21
C THR A 98 1.87 22.01 0.30
N GLY A 99 3.10 21.62 -0.01
CA GLY A 99 4.09 22.43 -0.72
C GLY A 99 4.98 23.24 0.21
N ASP A 100 4.72 23.21 1.52
CA ASP A 100 5.52 23.82 2.58
C ASP A 100 5.90 22.74 3.61
N ALA A 101 7.19 22.56 3.85
CA ALA A 101 7.71 21.51 4.73
C ALA A 101 7.37 21.74 6.21
N GLU A 102 7.25 23.00 6.65
CA GLU A 102 6.85 23.33 8.02
C GLU A 102 5.38 23.01 8.23
N LEU A 103 4.55 23.32 7.23
CA LEU A 103 3.12 23.02 7.26
C LEU A 103 2.85 21.52 7.16
N ASP A 104 3.61 20.78 6.36
CA ASP A 104 3.59 19.31 6.34
C ASP A 104 3.89 18.73 7.73
N ALA A 105 4.93 19.25 8.40
CA ALA A 105 5.30 18.81 9.75
C ALA A 105 4.23 19.15 10.80
N LYS A 106 3.63 20.34 10.70
CA LYS A 106 2.50 20.77 11.55
C LYS A 106 1.31 19.83 11.37
N PHE A 107 0.90 19.57 10.12
CA PHE A 107 -0.19 18.65 9.82
C PHE A 107 0.05 17.25 10.43
N VAL A 108 1.23 16.67 10.24
CA VAL A 108 1.57 15.34 10.80
C VAL A 108 1.48 15.35 12.33
N LYS A 109 1.94 16.40 12.99
CA LYS A 109 1.89 16.55 14.45
C LYS A 109 0.45 16.63 14.95
N GLU A 110 -0.37 17.48 14.35
CA GLU A 110 -1.79 17.66 14.75
C GLU A 110 -2.62 16.43 14.43
N ALA A 111 -2.42 15.81 13.27
CA ALA A 111 -3.07 14.55 12.90
C ALA A 111 -2.74 13.43 13.88
N THR A 112 -1.46 13.34 14.32
CA THR A 112 -1.05 12.34 15.31
C THR A 112 -1.75 12.59 16.66
N ALA A 113 -1.87 13.84 17.08
CA ALA A 113 -2.60 14.21 18.30
C ALA A 113 -4.10 13.90 18.19
N ALA A 114 -4.67 13.99 16.99
CA ALA A 114 -6.06 13.62 16.69
C ALA A 114 -6.28 12.09 16.51
N GLY A 115 -5.23 11.27 16.66
CA GLY A 115 -5.32 9.81 16.60
C GLY A 115 -5.03 9.20 15.21
N PHE A 116 -4.64 10.01 14.24
CA PHE A 116 -4.19 9.50 12.93
C PHE A 116 -2.70 9.12 13.01
N VAL A 117 -2.40 7.85 12.87
CA VAL A 117 -1.02 7.35 12.98
C VAL A 117 -0.40 7.10 11.60
N ASN A 118 0.92 7.21 11.51
CA ASN A 118 1.71 6.85 10.32
C ASN A 118 1.40 7.66 9.03
N LEU A 119 0.94 8.92 9.17
CA LEU A 119 0.71 9.80 8.01
C LEU A 119 1.98 10.44 7.47
N LYS A 120 3.08 10.47 8.23
CA LYS A 120 4.37 10.98 7.74
C LYS A 120 4.82 10.21 6.50
N GLY A 121 5.21 10.92 5.45
CA GLY A 121 5.70 10.34 4.22
C GLY A 121 7.03 9.59 4.37
N HIS A 122 7.44 8.92 3.28
CA HIS A 122 8.71 8.18 3.31
C HIS A 122 9.89 9.14 3.45
N ARG A 123 10.89 8.77 4.24
CA ARG A 123 12.06 9.61 4.55
C ARG A 123 12.82 10.16 3.32
N THR A 124 12.75 9.46 2.19
CA THR A 124 13.42 9.87 0.94
C THR A 124 12.55 10.76 0.05
N VAL A 125 11.23 10.80 0.28
CA VAL A 125 10.27 11.55 -0.55
C VAL A 125 9.72 12.77 0.20
N GLY A 126 9.60 12.68 1.52
CA GLY A 126 8.99 13.71 2.35
C GLY A 126 7.46 13.71 2.30
N GLY A 127 6.86 14.84 2.69
CA GLY A 127 5.42 15.03 2.71
C GLY A 127 4.64 14.09 3.61
N MET A 128 3.43 13.77 3.21
CA MET A 128 2.53 12.85 3.88
C MET A 128 2.16 11.66 2.99
N ARG A 129 1.68 10.59 3.63
CA ARG A 129 1.19 9.40 2.93
C ARG A 129 0.07 8.72 3.72
N ALA A 130 -1.11 8.64 3.15
CA ALA A 130 -2.18 7.82 3.69
C ALA A 130 -2.06 6.38 3.16
N SER A 131 -1.91 5.42 4.07
CA SER A 131 -1.88 3.98 3.76
C SER A 131 -3.26 3.40 4.03
N ILE A 132 -4.09 3.28 2.99
CA ILE A 132 -5.49 2.87 3.05
C ILE A 132 -5.70 1.44 2.52
N TYR A 133 -4.89 0.52 3.00
CA TYR A 133 -4.91 -0.89 2.58
C TYR A 133 -6.29 -1.57 2.73
N ASN A 134 -6.40 -2.81 2.27
CA ASN A 134 -7.65 -3.58 2.25
C ASN A 134 -8.42 -3.58 3.58
N ALA A 135 -7.72 -3.63 4.71
CA ALA A 135 -8.34 -3.69 6.04
C ALA A 135 -8.78 -2.31 6.58
N MET A 136 -8.35 -1.20 5.96
CA MET A 136 -8.78 0.14 6.38
C MET A 136 -10.28 0.31 6.08
N PRO A 137 -11.13 0.60 7.08
CA PRO A 137 -12.54 0.88 6.85
C PRO A 137 -12.72 2.23 6.13
N LYS A 138 -13.83 2.38 5.40
CA LYS A 138 -14.17 3.61 4.68
C LYS A 138 -14.26 4.82 5.61
N GLU A 139 -14.84 4.62 6.78
CA GLU A 139 -15.00 5.65 7.81
C GLU A 139 -13.68 6.23 8.29
N GLY A 140 -12.60 5.45 8.25
CA GLY A 140 -11.25 5.94 8.58
C GLY A 140 -10.74 6.95 7.54
N VAL A 141 -11.05 6.73 6.27
CA VAL A 141 -10.70 7.65 5.17
C VAL A 141 -11.57 8.90 5.22
N GLU A 142 -12.87 8.76 5.49
CA GLU A 142 -13.81 9.87 5.63
C GLU A 142 -13.37 10.81 6.77
N LYS A 143 -13.04 10.27 7.94
CA LYS A 143 -12.51 11.04 9.09
C LYS A 143 -11.21 11.76 8.75
N LEU A 144 -10.31 11.12 7.98
CA LEU A 144 -9.08 11.78 7.54
C LEU A 144 -9.41 12.98 6.65
N VAL A 145 -10.31 12.85 5.69
CA VAL A 145 -10.72 13.95 4.81
C VAL A 145 -11.41 15.08 5.60
N GLU A 146 -12.24 14.77 6.59
CA GLU A 146 -12.83 15.78 7.47
C GLU A 146 -11.76 16.56 8.25
N PHE A 147 -10.78 15.84 8.80
CA PHE A 147 -9.65 16.47 9.48
C PHE A 147 -8.82 17.37 8.54
N MET A 148 -8.55 16.89 7.31
CA MET A 148 -7.82 17.65 6.29
C MET A 148 -8.57 18.93 5.90
N LYS A 149 -9.89 18.88 5.72
CA LYS A 149 -10.72 20.07 5.44
C LYS A 149 -10.62 21.11 6.54
N LYS A 150 -10.76 20.67 7.79
CA LYS A 150 -10.63 21.56 8.95
C LYS A 150 -9.23 22.19 9.01
N PHE A 151 -8.19 21.40 8.82
CA PHE A 151 -6.82 21.91 8.78
C PHE A 151 -6.61 22.91 7.64
N GLU A 152 -7.19 22.68 6.46
CA GLU A 152 -7.15 23.62 5.34
C GLU A 152 -7.82 24.93 5.68
N GLU A 153 -9.01 24.93 6.30
CA GLU A 153 -9.73 26.15 6.73
C GLU A 153 -8.94 26.98 7.73
N GLU A 154 -8.14 26.33 8.58
CA GLU A 154 -7.34 26.99 9.62
C GLU A 154 -5.98 27.51 9.12
N ASN A 155 -5.50 27.04 7.94
CA ASN A 155 -4.13 27.28 7.47
C ASN A 155 -4.01 27.70 5.99
N ALA A 156 -5.10 27.90 5.26
CA ALA A 156 -5.11 28.32 3.86
C ALA A 156 -5.29 29.83 3.69
#